data_fc060d8aee8ea99fb8ec46659bee74dd
#
_entry.id   fc060d8aee8ea99fb8ec46659bee74dd
#
_cell.length_a   1.000
_cell.length_b   1.000
_cell.length_c   1.000
_cell.angle_alpha   90.00
_cell.angle_beta   90.00
_cell.angle_gamma   90.00
#
_symmetry.space_group_name_H-M   'P 1'
#
loop_
_entity.id
_entity.type
_entity.pdbx_description
1 polymer ?
#
loop_
_entity_poly.entity_id
_entity_poly.type
_entity_poly.pdbx_seq_one_letter_code
_entity_poly.pdbx_strand_id
1 'polypeptide(L)' 'MNKEIRELTLLLLKLISWEEKERGIKSIHSQKNYPFKLLTELVKEGYIEGSKKSKTVTMLEKGMKAAEELEKKYFK' A
#
# COMPACT_ATOMS: atom_id res chain seq x y z
N MET A 1 0.75 2.84 16.89
CA MET A 1 -0.41 3.24 16.10
C MET A 1 -1.42 2.11 16.03
N ASN A 2 -2.70 2.44 15.93
CA ASN A 2 -3.78 1.47 15.95
C ASN A 2 -3.69 0.52 14.73
N LYS A 3 -3.83 -0.78 14.99
CA LYS A 3 -3.78 -1.82 13.97
C LYS A 3 -4.85 -1.61 12.88
N GLU A 4 -6.05 -1.22 13.28
CA GLU A 4 -7.13 -1.00 12.33
C GLU A 4 -6.83 0.17 11.38
N ILE A 5 -6.21 1.21 11.88
CA ILE A 5 -5.82 2.35 11.03
C ILE A 5 -4.81 1.91 9.98
N ARG A 6 -3.84 1.07 10.37
CA ARG A 6 -2.86 0.54 9.42
C ARG A 6 -3.53 -0.36 8.38
N GLU A 7 -4.42 -1.22 8.82
CA GLU A 7 -5.14 -2.12 7.91
C GLU A 7 -5.98 -1.32 6.91
N LEU A 8 -6.76 -0.37 7.40
CA LEU A 8 -7.62 0.44 6.54
C LEU A 8 -6.80 1.30 5.56
N THR A 9 -5.66 1.80 6.02
CA THR A 9 -4.77 2.57 5.14
C THR A 9 -4.20 1.69 4.03
N LEU A 10 -3.75 0.49 4.37
CA LEU A 10 -3.24 -0.45 3.37
C LEU A 10 -4.32 -0.83 2.36
N LEU A 11 -5.53 -1.09 2.85
CA LEU A 11 -6.66 -1.41 1.99
C LEU A 11 -6.98 -0.25 1.06
N LEU A 12 -7.01 0.97 1.59
CA LEU A 12 -7.30 2.14 0.79
C LEU A 12 -6.21 2.38 -0.26
N LEU A 13 -4.95 2.19 0.10
CA LEU A 13 -3.85 2.30 -0.86
C LEU A 13 -4.07 1.35 -2.03
N LYS A 14 -4.49 0.12 -1.75
CA LYS A 14 -4.79 -0.85 -2.80
C LYS A 14 -5.96 -0.40 -3.66
N LEU A 15 -7.05 0.07 -3.05
CA LEU A 15 -8.25 0.47 -3.77
C LEU A 15 -8.03 1.65 -4.72
N ILE A 16 -7.12 2.56 -4.36
CA ILE A 16 -6.81 3.70 -5.21
C ILE A 16 -5.53 3.49 -6.04
N SER A 17 -4.96 2.29 -6.00
CA SER A 17 -3.73 1.99 -6.72
C SER A 17 -3.98 1.86 -8.23
N TRP A 18 -2.92 2.02 -8.98
CA TRP A 18 -2.92 1.81 -10.43
C TRP A 18 -1.72 0.98 -10.81
N GLU A 19 -1.81 0.37 -11.98
CA GLU A 19 -0.75 -0.48 -12.49
C GLU A 19 0.07 0.26 -13.54
N GLU A 20 1.39 0.17 -13.43
CA GLU A 20 2.29 0.68 -14.44
C GLU A 20 3.14 -0.46 -14.99
N LYS A 21 3.32 -0.47 -16.30
CA LYS A 21 4.22 -1.41 -16.98
C LYS A 21 5.40 -0.65 -17.53
N GLU A 22 6.59 -1.07 -17.16
CA GLU A 22 7.81 -0.49 -17.66
C GLU A 22 8.78 -1.61 -17.97
N ARG A 23 9.24 -1.67 -19.23
CA ARG A 23 10.17 -2.72 -19.69
C ARG A 23 9.68 -4.14 -19.41
N GLY A 24 8.39 -4.38 -19.53
CA GLY A 24 7.81 -5.67 -19.27
C GLY A 24 7.59 -6.02 -17.81
N ILE A 25 7.94 -5.13 -16.90
CA ILE A 25 7.76 -5.32 -15.47
C ILE A 25 6.51 -4.57 -15.01
N LYS A 26 5.60 -5.26 -14.34
CA LYS A 26 4.42 -4.64 -13.76
C LYS A 26 4.74 -4.14 -12.36
N SER A 27 4.31 -2.93 -12.06
CA SER A 27 4.37 -2.41 -10.70
C SER A 27 3.05 -1.74 -10.34
N ILE A 28 2.68 -1.82 -9.08
CA ILE A 28 1.44 -1.26 -8.56
C ILE A 28 1.80 -0.05 -7.70
N HIS A 29 1.28 1.10 -8.04
CA HIS A 29 1.58 2.36 -7.36
C HIS A 29 0.33 2.95 -6.73
N SER A 30 0.53 3.76 -5.70
CA SER A 30 -0.56 4.47 -5.04
C SER A 30 -0.08 5.85 -4.59
N GLN A 31 -1.01 6.79 -4.45
CA GLN A 31 -0.67 8.12 -3.99
C GLN A 31 -0.28 8.14 -2.53
N LYS A 32 0.67 9.01 -2.19
CA LYS A 32 1.24 9.11 -0.85
C LYS A 32 0.58 10.27 -0.09
N ASN A 33 -0.71 10.16 0.18
CA ASN A 33 -1.49 11.21 0.83
C ASN A 33 -1.81 10.92 2.31
N TYR A 34 -0.97 10.15 2.97
CA TYR A 34 -1.23 9.69 4.33
C TYR A 34 -0.14 10.13 5.30
N PRO A 35 -0.41 10.14 6.62
CA PRO A 35 0.60 10.51 7.60
C PRO A 35 1.88 9.72 7.44
N PHE A 36 3.00 10.43 7.51
CA PHE A 36 4.32 9.85 7.32
C PHE A 36 4.60 8.65 8.25
N LYS A 37 4.21 8.77 9.52
CA LYS A 37 4.43 7.68 10.48
C LYS A 37 3.73 6.39 10.04
N LEU A 38 2.52 6.52 9.55
CA LEU A 38 1.71 5.38 9.11
C LEU A 38 2.37 4.69 7.91
N LEU A 39 2.79 5.48 6.93
CA LEU A 39 3.47 4.94 5.76
C LEU A 39 4.79 4.28 6.14
N THR A 40 5.54 4.87 7.08
CA THR A 40 6.78 4.30 7.55
C THR A 40 6.56 2.92 8.18
N GLU A 41 5.50 2.76 8.96
CA GLU A 41 5.16 1.47 9.54
C GLU A 41 4.85 0.43 8.47
N LEU A 42 4.11 0.81 7.43
CA LEU A 42 3.80 -0.10 6.33
C LEU A 42 5.05 -0.51 5.55
N VAL A 43 6.01 0.42 5.40
CA VAL A 43 7.29 0.10 4.78
C VAL A 43 8.07 -0.91 5.63
N LYS A 44 8.11 -0.70 6.94
CA LYS A 44 8.80 -1.62 7.86
C LYS A 44 8.19 -3.01 7.85
N GLU A 45 6.88 -3.10 7.68
CA GLU A 45 6.18 -4.39 7.62
C GLU A 45 6.38 -5.10 6.27
N GLY A 46 6.96 -4.40 5.29
CA GLY A 46 7.19 -4.99 3.97
C GLY A 46 5.98 -4.98 3.05
N TYR A 47 4.99 -4.17 3.35
CA TYR A 47 3.77 -4.07 2.54
C TYR A 47 3.91 -3.11 1.37
N ILE A 48 4.67 -2.05 1.55
CA ILE A 48 4.88 -1.02 0.53
C ILE A 48 6.33 -0.61 0.48
N GLU A 49 6.70 0.07 -0.59
CA GLU A 49 8.03 0.64 -0.77
C GLU A 49 7.87 2.08 -1.22
N GLY A 50 8.70 2.96 -0.69
CA GLY A 50 8.68 4.36 -1.08
C GLY A 50 9.75 5.14 -0.36
N SER A 51 10.11 6.31 -0.92
CA SER A 51 11.10 7.20 -0.34
C SER A 51 10.46 8.53 0.06
N LYS A 52 11.17 9.30 0.88
CA LYS A 52 10.71 10.63 1.30
C LYS A 52 10.50 11.58 0.12
N LYS A 53 11.26 11.38 -0.96
CA LYS A 53 11.21 12.23 -2.13
C LYS A 53 10.16 11.82 -3.15
N SER A 54 9.64 10.61 -3.02
CA SER A 54 8.64 10.08 -3.95
C SER A 54 7.25 10.59 -3.60
N LYS A 55 6.47 10.94 -4.61
CA LYS A 55 5.08 11.35 -4.44
C LYS A 55 4.13 10.16 -4.36
N THR A 56 4.65 8.97 -4.66
CA THR A 56 3.86 7.74 -4.67
C THR A 56 4.59 6.66 -3.91
N VAL A 57 3.86 5.60 -3.58
CA VAL A 57 4.42 4.39 -2.99
C VAL A 57 4.15 3.23 -3.94
N THR A 58 4.99 2.21 -3.86
CA THR A 58 4.82 0.98 -4.64
C THR A 58 4.28 -0.11 -3.74
N MET A 59 3.20 -0.76 -4.16
CA MET A 59 2.62 -1.88 -3.42
C MET A 59 3.45 -3.12 -3.67
N LEU A 60 3.97 -3.72 -2.61
CA LEU A 60 4.73 -4.97 -2.70
C LEU A 60 3.77 -6.16 -2.70
N GLU A 61 4.24 -7.31 -3.13
CA GLU A 61 3.42 -8.51 -3.21
C GLU A 61 2.78 -8.85 -1.86
N LYS A 62 3.56 -8.77 -0.78
CA LYS A 62 3.05 -9.01 0.57
C LYS A 62 1.91 -8.04 0.92
N GLY A 63 2.07 -6.77 0.52
CA GLY A 63 1.05 -5.75 0.76
C GLY A 63 -0.22 -6.01 -0.02
N MET A 64 -0.10 -6.42 -1.28
CA MET A 64 -1.25 -6.75 -2.11
C MET A 64 -2.03 -7.94 -1.55
N LYS A 65 -1.32 -8.98 -1.12
CA LYS A 65 -1.97 -10.15 -0.51
C LYS A 65 -2.67 -9.79 0.80
N ALA A 66 -2.01 -9.01 1.64
CA ALA A 66 -2.60 -8.54 2.89
C ALA A 66 -3.85 -7.71 2.63
N ALA A 67 -3.80 -6.82 1.64
CA ALA A 67 -4.94 -5.98 1.29
C ALA A 67 -6.09 -6.80 0.72
N GLU A 68 -5.82 -7.84 -0.05
CA GLU A 68 -6.85 -8.76 -0.55
C GLU A 68 -7.58 -9.45 0.59
N GLU A 69 -6.85 -9.87 1.62
CA GLU A 69 -7.48 -10.47 2.80
C GLU A 69 -8.34 -9.46 3.55
N LEU A 70 -7.89 -8.20 3.61
CA LEU A 70 -8.66 -7.13 4.23
C LEU A 70 -9.93 -6.82 3.44
N GLU A 71 -9.88 -6.90 2.12
CA GLU A 71 -11.09 -6.73 1.30
C GLU A 71 -12.14 -7.77 1.67
N LYS A 72 -11.73 -9.02 1.83
CA LYS A 72 -12.63 -10.09 2.24
C LYS A 72 -13.21 -9.85 3.62
N LYS A 73 -12.42 -9.26 4.52
CA LYS A 73 -12.83 -8.96 5.88
C LYS A 73 -13.84 -7.81 5.94
N TYR A 74 -13.61 -6.75 5.18
CA TYR A 74 -14.41 -5.52 5.28
C TYR A 74 -15.50 -5.39 4.22
N PHE A 75 -15.38 -6.07 3.09
CA PHE A 75 -16.33 -5.96 1.99
C PHE A 75 -16.99 -7.30 1.64
N LYS A 76 -17.54 -7.92 2.61
CA LYS A 76 -18.29 -9.14 2.37
C LYS A 76 -19.55 -8.88 1.55
#